data_a996ab5c8c1864d9c7dd3f38b2ee5f12
#
_entry.id   a996ab5c8c1864d9c7dd3f38b2ee5f12
#
_cell.length_a   1.000
_cell.length_b   1.000
_cell.length_c   1.000
_cell.angle_alpha   90.00
_cell.angle_beta   90.00
_cell.angle_gamma   90.00
#
_symmetry.space_group_name_H-M   'P 1'
#
loop_
_entity.id
_entity.type
_entity.pdbx_description
1 polymer ?
#
loop_
_entity_poly.entity_id
_entity_poly.type
_entity_poly.pdbx_seq_one_letter_code
_entity_poly.pdbx_strand_id
1 'polypeptide(L)'
;MKNLTTLLILILIISGPSFANKVNIFEFTDTELSELEVRKVRGADNKTEYSVGSNDNGNYLKAVADNAASGLGKKVKIDLNKTPIINITWKVEKDLVGIKENTKKGHDFAARVFVIKKTGATPLSNRAINYVFSSNNIVGFNSPSPYTKKSIDN
;
A
#
# COMPACT_ATOMS: atom_id res chain seq x y z
N MET A 1 -61.60 1.93 -37.87
CA MET A 1 -60.35 1.21 -37.56
C MET A 1 -59.28 2.25 -37.35
N LYS A 2 -58.86 2.51 -36.11
CA LYS A 2 -57.83 3.51 -35.76
C LYS A 2 -56.53 2.76 -35.62
N ASN A 3 -55.54 3.05 -36.49
CA ASN A 3 -54.21 2.49 -36.44
C ASN A 3 -53.43 3.23 -35.34
N LEU A 4 -53.12 2.51 -34.25
CA LEU A 4 -52.26 3.00 -33.17
C LEU A 4 -50.80 2.68 -33.52
N THR A 5 -50.07 3.71 -33.99
CA THR A 5 -48.64 3.59 -34.27
C THR A 5 -47.86 3.69 -32.99
N THR A 6 -47.34 2.58 -32.46
CA THR A 6 -46.51 2.56 -31.27
C THR A 6 -45.11 3.08 -31.61
N LEU A 7 -44.79 4.28 -31.12
CA LEU A 7 -43.43 4.86 -31.23
C LEU A 7 -42.53 4.23 -30.19
N LEU A 8 -41.60 3.36 -30.64
CA LEU A 8 -40.56 2.75 -29.79
C LEU A 8 -39.41 3.74 -29.63
N ILE A 9 -39.34 4.42 -28.48
CA ILE A 9 -38.20 5.31 -28.14
C ILE A 9 -37.05 4.42 -27.64
N LEU A 10 -36.02 4.24 -28.48
CA LEU A 10 -34.77 3.58 -28.10
C LEU A 10 -33.92 4.58 -27.31
N ILE A 11 -33.89 4.47 -25.99
CA ILE A 11 -33.00 5.25 -25.13
C ILE A 11 -31.59 4.66 -25.24
N LEU A 12 -30.71 5.29 -26.02
CA LEU A 12 -29.31 4.95 -26.10
C LEU A 12 -28.62 5.53 -24.84
N ILE A 13 -28.34 4.69 -23.86
CA ILE A 13 -27.53 5.07 -22.70
C ILE A 13 -26.07 5.11 -23.17
N ILE A 14 -25.58 6.31 -23.49
CA ILE A 14 -24.18 6.55 -23.77
C ILE A 14 -23.46 6.58 -22.40
N SER A 15 -22.88 5.45 -22.01
CA SER A 15 -21.92 5.43 -20.91
C SER A 15 -20.65 6.14 -21.38
N GLY A 16 -20.48 7.40 -21.01
CA GLY A 16 -19.25 8.14 -21.25
C GLY A 16 -18.07 7.47 -20.51
N PRO A 17 -16.83 7.72 -20.93
CA PRO A 17 -15.65 7.17 -20.29
C PRO A 17 -15.62 7.64 -18.83
N SER A 18 -15.69 6.71 -17.90
CA SER A 18 -15.48 6.98 -16.48
C SER A 18 -14.00 7.21 -16.26
N PHE A 19 -13.60 8.47 -16.14
CA PHE A 19 -12.23 8.80 -15.70
C PHE A 19 -12.12 8.44 -14.21
N ALA A 20 -11.44 7.35 -13.93
CA ALA A 20 -11.11 6.99 -12.56
C ALA A 20 -10.20 8.08 -11.96
N ASN A 21 -10.61 8.69 -10.85
CA ASN A 21 -9.77 9.64 -10.12
C ASN A 21 -8.52 8.89 -9.62
N LYS A 22 -7.34 9.38 -10.00
CA LYS A 22 -6.05 8.86 -9.52
C LYS A 22 -5.41 9.90 -8.60
N VAL A 23 -4.94 9.45 -7.45
CA VAL A 23 -4.17 10.25 -6.50
C VAL A 23 -2.82 9.58 -6.32
N ASN A 24 -1.74 10.26 -6.68
CA ASN A 24 -0.40 9.79 -6.38
C ASN A 24 -0.11 10.08 -4.90
N ILE A 25 0.21 9.02 -4.15
CA ILE A 25 0.55 9.15 -2.73
C ILE A 25 2.00 9.58 -2.57
N PHE A 26 2.89 9.03 -3.40
CA PHE A 26 4.31 9.36 -3.43
C PHE A 26 4.74 9.65 -4.86
N GLU A 27 5.54 10.69 -5.05
CA GLU A 27 6.15 11.05 -6.33
C GLU A 27 7.61 10.57 -6.42
N PHE A 28 8.17 10.13 -5.29
CA PHE A 28 9.55 9.67 -5.14
C PHE A 28 10.57 10.63 -5.74
N THR A 29 10.50 11.89 -5.31
CA THR A 29 11.50 12.91 -5.61
C THR A 29 12.46 13.08 -4.43
N ASP A 30 13.68 13.60 -4.69
CA ASP A 30 14.64 13.91 -3.62
C ASP A 30 14.09 14.94 -2.64
N THR A 31 13.34 15.92 -3.13
CA THR A 31 12.65 16.91 -2.29
C THR A 31 11.66 16.22 -1.36
N GLU A 32 10.77 15.37 -1.89
CA GLU A 32 9.81 14.63 -1.05
C GLU A 32 10.54 13.73 -0.04
N LEU A 33 11.60 13.03 -0.45
CA LEU A 33 12.35 12.16 0.43
C LEU A 33 13.01 12.95 1.58
N SER A 34 13.52 14.14 1.31
CA SER A 34 14.14 15.00 2.33
C SER A 34 13.15 15.51 3.40
N GLU A 35 11.87 15.59 3.07
CA GLU A 35 10.80 15.99 3.99
C GLU A 35 10.28 14.84 4.86
N LEU A 36 10.62 13.59 4.52
CA LEU A 36 10.16 12.41 5.25
C LEU A 36 11.13 12.00 6.35
N GLU A 37 10.59 11.72 7.53
CA GLU A 37 11.37 11.20 8.64
C GLU A 37 11.56 9.68 8.53
N VAL A 38 12.83 9.24 8.54
CA VAL A 38 13.16 7.80 8.65
C VAL A 38 13.01 7.37 10.10
N ARG A 39 12.01 6.55 10.39
CA ARG A 39 11.73 6.02 11.73
C ARG A 39 12.20 4.58 11.85
N LYS A 40 13.18 4.36 12.72
CA LYS A 40 13.69 3.02 13.01
C LYS A 40 12.60 2.15 13.66
N VAL A 41 12.47 0.91 13.22
CA VAL A 41 11.59 -0.07 13.86
C VAL A 41 12.19 -0.46 15.22
N ARG A 42 11.32 -0.63 16.22
CA ARG A 42 11.76 -1.05 17.56
C ARG A 42 12.43 -2.42 17.49
N GLY A 43 13.63 -2.50 18.02
CA GLY A 43 14.43 -3.74 18.03
C GLY A 43 15.35 -3.91 16.83
N ALA A 44 15.28 -3.03 15.82
CA ALA A 44 16.27 -3.02 14.75
C ALA A 44 17.59 -2.39 15.20
N ASP A 45 18.71 -2.89 14.70
CA ASP A 45 20.03 -2.34 15.02
C ASP A 45 20.28 -1.04 14.26
N ASN A 46 19.96 -1.03 12.97
CA ASN A 46 20.21 0.08 12.07
C ASN A 46 18.92 0.58 11.39
N LYS A 47 19.01 1.76 10.77
CA LYS A 47 17.99 2.27 9.85
C LYS A 47 18.27 1.79 8.44
N THR A 48 17.22 1.46 7.70
CA THR A 48 17.26 1.25 6.25
C THR A 48 17.74 2.52 5.55
N GLU A 49 18.60 2.38 4.58
CA GLU A 49 19.03 3.48 3.70
C GLU A 49 18.02 3.65 2.56
N TYR A 50 17.60 4.88 2.36
CA TYR A 50 16.63 5.23 1.31
C TYR A 50 17.25 6.22 0.34
N SER A 51 17.00 5.99 -0.96
CA SER A 51 17.37 6.91 -2.04
C SER A 51 16.32 6.89 -3.14
N VAL A 52 16.28 7.94 -3.95
CA VAL A 52 15.44 7.99 -5.14
C VAL A 52 16.22 7.43 -6.31
N GLY A 53 15.54 6.62 -7.13
CA GLY A 53 16.00 6.16 -8.43
C GLY A 53 14.99 6.47 -9.51
N SER A 54 15.38 6.34 -10.78
CA SER A 54 14.54 6.56 -11.93
C SER A 54 14.76 5.47 -12.98
N ASN A 55 13.70 5.13 -13.72
CA ASN A 55 13.72 4.24 -14.88
C ASN A 55 12.60 4.62 -15.86
N ASP A 56 12.39 3.84 -16.90
CA ASP A 56 11.38 4.10 -17.95
C ASP A 56 9.94 4.18 -17.40
N ASN A 57 9.67 3.66 -16.21
CA ASN A 57 8.36 3.72 -15.54
C ASN A 57 8.22 4.91 -14.57
N GLY A 58 9.26 5.76 -14.46
CA GLY A 58 9.30 6.91 -13.56
C GLY A 58 10.19 6.72 -12.36
N ASN A 59 10.00 7.57 -11.36
CA ASN A 59 10.78 7.53 -10.13
C ASN A 59 10.33 6.40 -9.20
N TYR A 60 11.27 5.89 -8.42
CA TYR A 60 11.02 4.88 -7.39
C TYR A 60 11.85 5.13 -6.14
N LEU A 61 11.39 4.64 -5.02
CA LEU A 61 12.14 4.61 -3.78
C LEU A 61 12.98 3.34 -3.73
N LYS A 62 14.30 3.47 -3.66
CA LYS A 62 15.22 2.37 -3.36
C LYS A 62 15.42 2.29 -1.85
N ALA A 63 15.30 1.09 -1.30
CA ALA A 63 15.53 0.81 0.11
C ALA A 63 16.58 -0.29 0.24
N VAL A 64 17.62 -0.03 1.00
CA VAL A 64 18.68 -1.01 1.31
C VAL A 64 18.70 -1.25 2.81
N ALA A 65 18.37 -2.48 3.20
CA ALA A 65 18.33 -2.92 4.59
C ALA A 65 19.42 -3.98 4.83
N ASP A 66 20.50 -3.59 5.49
CA ASP A 66 21.53 -4.49 5.97
C ASP A 66 21.51 -4.47 7.50
N ASN A 67 21.04 -5.57 8.10
CA ASN A 67 20.72 -5.66 9.52
C ASN A 67 19.96 -4.42 10.03
N ALA A 68 18.97 -3.97 9.26
CA ALA A 68 18.30 -2.71 9.40
C ALA A 68 16.79 -2.84 9.16
N ALA A 69 16.01 -2.09 9.91
CA ALA A 69 14.59 -1.93 9.63
C ALA A 69 14.12 -0.52 10.00
N SER A 70 13.50 0.15 9.06
CA SER A 70 12.86 1.44 9.29
C SER A 70 11.72 1.65 8.30
N GLY A 71 10.96 2.71 8.50
CA GLY A 71 9.87 3.10 7.62
C GLY A 71 9.86 4.58 7.35
N LEU A 72 9.31 4.92 6.20
CA LEU A 72 8.94 6.27 5.79
C LEU A 72 7.43 6.37 5.73
N GLY A 73 6.88 7.53 6.01
CA GLY A 73 5.44 7.70 5.89
C GLY A 73 4.98 9.14 5.96
N LYS A 74 3.84 9.39 5.35
CA LYS A 74 3.16 10.68 5.44
C LYS A 74 1.66 10.50 5.70
N LYS A 75 1.03 11.55 6.20
CA LYS A 75 -0.41 11.60 6.35
C LYS A 75 -1.02 12.10 5.06
N VAL A 76 -2.01 11.38 4.55
CA VAL A 76 -2.77 11.76 3.36
C VAL A 76 -4.26 11.74 3.68
N LYS A 77 -5.01 12.62 3.03
CA LYS A 77 -6.48 12.63 3.10
C LYS A 77 -7.02 11.97 1.84
N ILE A 78 -7.60 10.78 1.98
CA ILE A 78 -8.15 9.99 0.89
C ILE A 78 -9.66 9.85 1.07
N ASP A 79 -10.41 10.07 0.00
CA ASP A 79 -11.84 9.75 -0.07
C ASP A 79 -12.01 8.36 -0.72
N LEU A 80 -12.24 7.35 0.12
CA LEU A 80 -12.38 5.97 -0.35
C LEU A 80 -13.64 5.73 -1.20
N ASN A 81 -14.60 6.66 -1.25
CA ASN A 81 -15.72 6.57 -2.18
C ASN A 81 -15.30 6.93 -3.62
N LYS A 82 -14.23 7.72 -3.75
CA LYS A 82 -13.69 8.16 -5.06
C LYS A 82 -12.49 7.35 -5.50
N THR A 83 -11.63 6.95 -4.55
CA THR A 83 -10.40 6.22 -4.80
C THR A 83 -10.27 5.02 -3.86
N PRO A 84 -11.11 3.96 -4.01
CA PRO A 84 -11.13 2.80 -3.11
C PRO A 84 -9.98 1.82 -3.34
N ILE A 85 -9.24 1.96 -4.43
CA ILE A 85 -8.19 1.01 -4.84
C ILE A 85 -6.82 1.63 -4.57
N ILE A 86 -5.92 0.85 -3.97
CA ILE A 86 -4.50 1.18 -3.87
C ILE A 86 -3.72 0.35 -4.91
N ASN A 87 -2.82 1.02 -5.64
CA ASN A 87 -1.88 0.36 -6.53
C ASN A 87 -0.48 0.48 -5.91
N ILE A 88 0.17 -0.66 -5.74
CA ILE A 88 1.53 -0.76 -5.22
C ILE A 88 2.35 -1.50 -6.26
N THR A 89 3.43 -0.88 -6.73
CA THR A 89 4.40 -1.53 -7.60
C THR A 89 5.71 -1.62 -6.86
N TRP A 90 6.25 -2.82 -6.72
CA TRP A 90 7.53 -3.05 -6.08
C TRP A 90 8.35 -4.12 -6.81
N LYS A 91 9.64 -4.07 -6.56
CA LYS A 91 10.61 -5.09 -6.94
C LYS A 91 11.43 -5.42 -5.70
N VAL A 92 11.57 -6.69 -5.39
CA VAL A 92 12.47 -7.17 -4.34
C VAL A 92 13.66 -7.84 -5.01
N GLU A 93 14.86 -7.33 -4.76
CA GLU A 93 16.09 -7.87 -5.34
C GLU A 93 16.70 -8.99 -4.49
N LYS A 94 16.53 -8.89 -3.17
CA LYS A 94 16.96 -9.91 -2.22
C LYS A 94 15.86 -10.16 -1.20
N ASP A 95 15.35 -11.37 -1.21
CA ASP A 95 14.29 -11.80 -0.32
C ASP A 95 14.85 -12.41 0.98
N LEU A 96 13.98 -12.50 2.00
CA LEU A 96 14.28 -13.14 3.27
C LEU A 96 14.06 -14.66 3.15
N VAL A 97 15.04 -15.45 3.57
CA VAL A 97 14.98 -16.90 3.44
C VAL A 97 14.94 -17.55 4.81
N GLY A 98 14.15 -18.62 4.96
CA GLY A 98 14.13 -19.46 6.15
C GLY A 98 13.41 -18.89 7.37
N ILE A 99 12.67 -17.81 7.20
CA ILE A 99 11.87 -17.20 8.28
C ILE A 99 10.46 -17.82 8.34
N LYS A 100 9.85 -17.79 9.53
CA LYS A 100 8.46 -18.22 9.75
C LYS A 100 7.57 -17.00 9.96
N GLU A 101 7.18 -16.36 8.85
CA GLU A 101 6.48 -15.06 8.82
C GLU A 101 5.23 -14.99 9.71
N ASN A 102 4.51 -16.09 9.86
CA ASN A 102 3.28 -16.16 10.66
C ASN A 102 3.53 -16.27 12.18
N THR A 103 4.77 -16.13 12.63
CA THR A 103 5.15 -16.16 14.04
C THR A 103 5.74 -14.84 14.51
N LYS A 104 5.59 -14.48 15.78
CA LYS A 104 6.19 -13.24 16.32
C LYS A 104 7.69 -13.14 16.08
N LYS A 105 8.42 -14.25 16.14
CA LYS A 105 9.88 -14.29 15.97
C LYS A 105 10.31 -14.09 14.52
N GLY A 106 9.52 -14.60 13.58
CA GLY A 106 9.83 -14.54 12.15
C GLY A 106 8.95 -13.58 11.37
N HIS A 107 8.18 -12.70 12.04
CA HIS A 107 7.30 -11.74 11.39
C HIS A 107 8.09 -10.59 10.76
N ASP A 108 8.82 -10.94 9.73
CA ASP A 108 9.62 -10.02 8.93
C ASP A 108 9.35 -10.24 7.44
N PHE A 109 9.54 -9.20 6.64
CA PHE A 109 9.25 -9.20 5.22
C PHE A 109 10.24 -8.30 4.51
N ALA A 110 10.66 -8.70 3.31
CA ALA A 110 11.61 -7.94 2.51
C ALA A 110 11.06 -6.54 2.15
N ALA A 111 9.76 -6.43 1.93
CA ALA A 111 9.09 -5.14 1.73
C ALA A 111 7.68 -5.17 2.34
N ARG A 112 7.23 -4.01 2.84
CA ARG A 112 5.85 -3.84 3.31
C ARG A 112 5.36 -2.41 3.16
N VAL A 113 4.08 -2.27 2.86
CA VAL A 113 3.37 -0.98 2.82
C VAL A 113 2.25 -1.00 3.85
N PHE A 114 2.30 -0.07 4.80
CA PHE A 114 1.27 0.09 5.81
C PHE A 114 0.23 1.13 5.36
N VAL A 115 -1.03 0.73 5.35
CA VAL A 115 -2.15 1.66 5.27
C VAL A 115 -2.79 1.75 6.66
N ILE A 116 -2.66 2.90 7.31
CA ILE A 116 -3.05 3.07 8.71
C ILE A 116 -4.22 4.04 8.79
N LYS A 117 -5.35 3.57 9.32
CA LYS A 117 -6.50 4.41 9.66
C LYS A 117 -6.47 4.79 11.13
N LYS A 118 -6.40 6.11 11.40
CA LYS A 118 -6.56 6.64 12.76
C LYS A 118 -8.03 6.49 13.18
N THR A 119 -8.30 5.76 14.27
CA THR A 119 -9.66 5.48 14.75
C THR A 119 -9.93 6.03 16.15
N GLY A 120 -8.97 6.73 16.77
CA GLY A 120 -9.11 7.32 18.09
C GLY A 120 -7.95 8.22 18.46
N ALA A 121 -7.92 8.66 19.71
CA ALA A 121 -6.96 9.63 20.23
C ALA A 121 -5.53 9.08 20.36
N THR A 122 -5.40 7.77 20.58
CA THR A 122 -4.09 7.13 20.80
C THR A 122 -3.65 6.28 19.61
N PRO A 123 -2.34 6.07 19.42
CA PRO A 123 -1.84 5.15 18.38
C PRO A 123 -2.37 3.71 18.55
N LEU A 124 -2.66 3.28 19.77
CA LEU A 124 -3.21 1.95 20.06
C LEU A 124 -4.62 1.72 19.53
N SER A 125 -5.36 2.78 19.21
CA SER A 125 -6.68 2.69 18.58
C SER A 125 -6.63 2.55 17.06
N ASN A 126 -5.48 2.76 16.42
CA ASN A 126 -5.34 2.67 14.97
C ASN A 126 -5.62 1.26 14.46
N ARG A 127 -6.13 1.19 13.22
CA ARG A 127 -6.25 -0.05 12.45
C ARG A 127 -5.32 0.03 11.25
N ALA A 128 -4.72 -1.09 10.87
CA ALA A 128 -3.80 -1.13 9.75
C ALA A 128 -4.05 -2.33 8.84
N ILE A 129 -3.76 -2.14 7.57
CA ILE A 129 -3.52 -3.21 6.61
C ILE A 129 -2.06 -3.11 6.21
N ASN A 130 -1.36 -4.21 6.28
CA ASN A 130 0.01 -4.34 5.77
C ASN A 130 -0.04 -5.11 4.46
N TYR A 131 0.31 -4.48 3.37
CA TYR A 131 0.66 -5.19 2.15
C TYR A 131 2.09 -5.65 2.29
N VAL A 132 2.35 -6.95 2.19
CA VAL A 132 3.66 -7.54 2.46
C VAL A 132 4.16 -8.31 1.24
N PHE A 133 5.46 -8.21 0.98
CA PHE A 133 6.13 -9.14 0.07
C PHE A 133 6.53 -10.36 0.90
N SER A 134 5.74 -11.42 0.77
CA SER A 134 5.92 -12.66 1.54
C SER A 134 6.75 -13.66 0.76
N SER A 135 7.73 -14.27 1.43
CA SER A 135 8.57 -15.33 0.89
C SER A 135 7.93 -16.72 0.99
N ASN A 136 6.93 -16.88 1.87
CA ASN A 136 6.43 -18.20 2.26
C ASN A 136 4.93 -18.39 2.00
N ASN A 137 4.16 -17.31 1.80
CA ASN A 137 2.73 -17.40 1.59
C ASN A 137 2.38 -17.17 0.10
N ILE A 138 1.29 -17.75 -0.34
CA ILE A 138 0.76 -17.53 -1.69
C ILE A 138 0.18 -16.11 -1.80
N VAL A 139 0.19 -15.56 -3.02
CA VAL A 139 -0.44 -14.27 -3.31
C VAL A 139 -1.93 -14.30 -2.93
N GLY A 140 -2.37 -13.25 -2.23
CA GLY A 140 -3.73 -13.13 -1.74
C GLY A 140 -4.00 -13.82 -0.40
N PHE A 141 -3.00 -14.48 0.20
CA PHE A 141 -3.11 -14.97 1.57
C PHE A 141 -3.17 -13.78 2.53
N ASN A 142 -4.07 -13.85 3.51
CA ASN A 142 -4.15 -12.84 4.55
C ASN A 142 -4.27 -13.49 5.93
N SER A 143 -3.70 -12.84 6.93
CA SER A 143 -3.73 -13.28 8.31
C SER A 143 -3.72 -12.11 9.29
N PRO A 144 -4.28 -12.28 10.50
CA PRO A 144 -4.05 -11.31 11.56
C PRO A 144 -2.57 -11.22 11.90
N SER A 145 -2.08 -9.99 12.12
CA SER A 145 -0.72 -9.80 12.62
C SER A 145 -0.52 -10.54 13.94
N PRO A 146 0.61 -11.24 14.14
CA PRO A 146 0.90 -11.94 15.39
C PRO A 146 1.09 -11.00 16.60
N TYR A 147 1.17 -9.69 16.36
CA TYR A 147 1.30 -8.68 17.41
C TYR A 147 -0.03 -8.05 17.82
N THR A 148 -1.02 -7.98 16.94
CA THR A 148 -2.29 -7.31 17.24
C THR A 148 -3.41 -7.72 16.28
N LYS A 149 -4.61 -7.92 16.82
CA LYS A 149 -5.82 -8.15 16.03
C LYS A 149 -6.32 -6.91 15.25
N LYS A 150 -5.69 -5.76 15.41
CA LYS A 150 -6.04 -4.50 14.73
C LYS A 150 -5.25 -4.29 13.44
N SER A 151 -4.35 -5.21 13.09
CA SER A 151 -3.58 -5.23 11.87
C SER A 151 -3.77 -6.55 11.15
N ILE A 152 -3.88 -6.48 9.84
CA ILE A 152 -3.96 -7.62 8.93
C ILE A 152 -2.78 -7.53 7.99
N ASP A 153 -2.09 -8.65 7.79
CA ASP A 153 -1.05 -8.83 6.79
C ASP A 153 -1.71 -9.45 5.54
N ASN A 154 -1.46 -8.86 4.37
CA ASN A 154 -2.10 -9.20 3.09
C ASN A 154 -1.06 -9.25 1.97
#